data_c5ba19a8c084b30c30b2212bf1242d87
#
_entry.id   c5ba19a8c084b30c30b2212bf1242d87
#
_cell.length_a   1.000
_cell.length_b   1.000
_cell.length_c   1.000
_cell.angle_alpha   90.00
_cell.angle_beta   90.00
_cell.angle_gamma   90.00
#
_symmetry.space_group_name_H-M   'P 1'
#
loop_
_entity.id
_entity.type
_entity.pdbx_description
1 polymer ?
#
loop_
_entity_poly.entity_id
_entity_poly.type
_entity_poly.pdbx_seq_one_letter_code
_entity_poly.pdbx_strand_id
1 'polypeptide(L)'
;QPAEATGRSRAAAAPVTRPDPRDPTLWTQREALKGALQYPVLSGPVFDALAADSFAHPAYRGVRAAIEAAGGTAAGLSGAEWIEAVRDRVASPELAGLVNELSVEAINVVDDERLPRYIAAVLARQQEVWVGRQIAEMKSKLHRMSSVDQSDEYHALYGDLIALETYRKSLIEQASGDDLTA
;
A
#
# COMPACT_ATOMS: atom_id res chain seq x y z
N GLN A 1 -15.60 45.37 -22.98
CA GLN A 1 -15.88 44.45 -21.83
C GLN A 1 -14.69 43.54 -21.68
N PRO A 2 -14.07 43.44 -20.50
CA PRO A 2 -12.99 42.50 -20.24
C PRO A 2 -13.58 41.15 -19.82
N ALA A 3 -13.00 40.07 -20.39
CA ALA A 3 -13.32 38.69 -20.06
C ALA A 3 -12.82 38.36 -18.64
N GLU A 4 -13.75 37.94 -17.79
CA GLU A 4 -13.44 37.40 -16.46
C GLU A 4 -12.73 36.06 -16.58
N ALA A 5 -11.45 36.07 -16.19
CA ALA A 5 -10.67 34.85 -15.95
C ALA A 5 -11.21 34.18 -14.67
N THR A 6 -12.01 33.16 -14.85
CA THR A 6 -12.45 32.26 -13.76
C THR A 6 -11.23 31.51 -13.22
N GLY A 7 -10.59 32.09 -12.21
CA GLY A 7 -9.59 31.43 -11.39
C GLY A 7 -10.23 30.24 -10.68
N ARG A 8 -10.01 29.02 -11.17
CA ARG A 8 -10.30 27.80 -10.39
C ARG A 8 -9.42 27.82 -9.16
N SER A 9 -9.99 28.26 -8.05
CA SER A 9 -9.39 28.09 -6.72
C SER A 9 -9.09 26.61 -6.54
N ARG A 10 -7.80 26.26 -6.59
CA ARG A 10 -7.29 24.95 -6.21
C ARG A 10 -7.62 24.83 -4.73
N ALA A 11 -8.66 24.08 -4.39
CA ALA A 11 -9.00 23.80 -3.00
C ALA A 11 -7.74 23.30 -2.32
N ALA A 12 -7.27 24.02 -1.32
CA ALA A 12 -6.12 23.62 -0.52
C ALA A 12 -6.46 22.26 0.12
N ALA A 13 -5.74 21.22 -0.29
CA ALA A 13 -5.90 19.91 0.32
C ALA A 13 -5.64 20.04 1.83
N ALA A 14 -6.50 19.44 2.64
CA ALA A 14 -6.33 19.46 4.08
C ALA A 14 -4.91 18.98 4.44
N PRO A 15 -4.25 19.58 5.46
CA PRO A 15 -2.90 19.21 5.82
C PRO A 15 -2.85 17.72 6.17
N VAL A 16 -2.00 16.98 5.47
CA VAL A 16 -1.84 15.54 5.69
C VAL A 16 -1.02 15.36 6.96
N THR A 17 -1.64 14.83 8.00
CA THR A 17 -0.96 14.53 9.26
C THR A 17 0.20 13.54 9.01
N ARG A 18 1.37 13.82 9.58
CA ARG A 18 2.53 12.93 9.48
C ARG A 18 2.27 11.62 10.26
N PRO A 19 2.53 10.44 9.68
CA PRO A 19 2.40 9.19 10.41
C PRO A 19 3.43 9.07 11.53
N ASP A 20 3.03 8.52 12.69
CA ASP A 20 3.98 8.18 13.74
C ASP A 20 4.81 6.96 13.30
N PRO A 21 6.15 7.08 13.20
CA PRO A 21 7.00 5.96 12.81
C PRO A 21 7.03 4.82 13.85
N ARG A 22 6.54 5.07 15.08
CA ARG A 22 6.48 4.09 16.16
C ARG A 22 5.13 3.37 16.25
N ASP A 23 4.16 3.76 15.43
CA ASP A 23 2.86 3.09 15.40
C ASP A 23 3.00 1.69 14.79
N PRO A 24 2.85 0.61 15.59
CA PRO A 24 3.02 -0.76 15.10
C PRO A 24 1.94 -1.15 14.08
N THR A 25 0.79 -0.46 14.05
CA THR A 25 -0.28 -0.72 13.09
C THR A 25 0.05 -0.20 11.69
N LEU A 26 0.99 0.74 11.59
CA LEU A 26 1.46 1.34 10.35
C LEU A 26 2.78 0.73 9.85
N TRP A 27 3.39 -0.16 10.63
CA TRP A 27 4.71 -0.70 10.32
C TRP A 27 4.79 -1.35 8.94
N THR A 28 3.87 -2.24 8.58
CA THR A 28 3.89 -2.92 7.28
C THR A 28 3.76 -1.95 6.11
N GLN A 29 2.92 -0.91 6.26
CA GLN A 29 2.74 0.12 5.25
C GLN A 29 4.04 0.91 5.05
N ARG A 30 4.71 1.26 6.15
CA ARG A 30 5.98 2.00 6.13
C ARG A 30 7.08 1.18 5.44
N GLU A 31 7.25 -0.08 5.85
CA GLU A 31 8.27 -0.96 5.26
C GLU A 31 8.01 -1.27 3.78
N ALA A 32 6.75 -1.47 3.38
CA ALA A 32 6.39 -1.66 1.98
C ALA A 32 6.76 -0.45 1.11
N LEU A 33 6.52 0.77 1.60
CA LEU A 33 6.89 2.00 0.91
C LEU A 33 8.42 2.19 0.86
N LYS A 34 9.14 1.87 1.94
CA LYS A 34 10.61 1.87 1.95
C LYS A 34 11.15 0.92 0.89
N GLY A 35 10.63 -0.31 0.84
CA GLY A 35 10.98 -1.29 -0.18
C GLY A 35 10.78 -0.77 -1.59
N ALA A 36 9.61 -0.18 -1.89
CA ALA A 36 9.30 0.35 -3.20
C ALA A 36 10.15 1.56 -3.60
N LEU A 37 10.54 2.41 -2.64
CA LEU A 37 11.37 3.59 -2.90
C LEU A 37 12.85 3.25 -3.04
N GLN A 38 13.38 2.39 -2.17
CA GLN A 38 14.81 2.06 -2.14
C GLN A 38 15.18 0.94 -3.11
N TYR A 39 14.28 -0.03 -3.29
CA TYR A 39 14.51 -1.25 -4.07
C TYR A 39 13.32 -1.53 -5.01
N PRO A 40 13.03 -0.63 -5.98
CA PRO A 40 11.87 -0.78 -6.86
C PRO A 40 11.87 -2.12 -7.61
N VAL A 41 13.03 -2.58 -8.06
CA VAL A 41 13.16 -3.85 -8.79
C VAL A 41 12.79 -5.06 -7.90
N LEU A 42 13.18 -5.06 -6.62
CA LEU A 42 12.85 -6.15 -5.68
C LEU A 42 11.41 -6.12 -5.23
N SER A 43 10.82 -4.93 -5.09
CA SER A 43 9.41 -4.74 -4.77
C SER A 43 8.50 -5.15 -5.93
N GLY A 44 8.98 -4.94 -7.16
CA GLY A 44 8.46 -5.42 -8.42
C GLY A 44 6.95 -5.30 -8.58
N PRO A 45 6.34 -6.17 -9.38
CA PRO A 45 4.91 -6.10 -9.65
C PRO A 45 4.03 -6.37 -8.43
N VAL A 46 4.57 -6.98 -7.37
CA VAL A 46 3.81 -7.27 -6.13
C VAL A 46 3.39 -5.98 -5.45
N PHE A 47 4.30 -5.00 -5.32
CA PHE A 47 3.97 -3.69 -4.76
C PHE A 47 2.96 -2.95 -5.63
N ASP A 48 3.16 -2.95 -6.94
CA ASP A 48 2.27 -2.25 -7.89
C ASP A 48 0.85 -2.83 -7.89
N ALA A 49 0.70 -4.12 -7.59
CA ALA A 49 -0.59 -4.78 -7.43
C ALA A 49 -1.29 -4.50 -6.09
N LEU A 50 -0.61 -3.90 -5.10
CA LEU A 50 -1.26 -3.51 -3.85
C LEU A 50 -2.29 -2.42 -4.10
N ALA A 51 -3.52 -2.65 -3.65
CA ALA A 51 -4.59 -1.66 -3.78
C ALA A 51 -4.25 -0.39 -2.98
N ALA A 52 -4.61 0.78 -3.51
CA ALA A 52 -4.32 2.06 -2.85
C ALA A 52 -4.94 2.18 -1.46
N ASP A 53 -6.12 1.57 -1.24
CA ASP A 53 -6.83 1.53 0.03
C ASP A 53 -6.24 0.51 1.03
N SER A 54 -5.27 -0.31 0.60
CA SER A 54 -4.47 -1.12 1.52
C SER A 54 -3.64 -0.26 2.47
N PHE A 55 -3.31 0.97 2.08
CA PHE A 55 -2.63 1.96 2.90
C PHE A 55 -3.66 2.78 3.70
N ALA A 56 -3.83 2.45 4.98
CA ALA A 56 -4.83 3.07 5.85
C ALA A 56 -4.52 4.54 6.15
N HIS A 57 -3.22 4.87 6.36
CA HIS A 57 -2.82 6.24 6.68
C HIS A 57 -2.83 7.14 5.44
N PRO A 58 -3.48 8.34 5.48
CA PRO A 58 -3.58 9.23 4.32
C PRO A 58 -2.24 9.62 3.69
N ALA A 59 -1.20 9.86 4.52
CA ALA A 59 0.14 10.18 4.01
C ALA A 59 0.76 9.01 3.24
N TYR A 60 0.66 7.79 3.74
CA TYR A 60 1.18 6.60 3.05
C TYR A 60 0.41 6.32 1.76
N ARG A 61 -0.90 6.53 1.77
CA ARG A 61 -1.72 6.47 0.55
C ARG A 61 -1.29 7.50 -0.49
N GLY A 62 -0.96 8.72 -0.05
CA GLY A 62 -0.44 9.78 -0.92
C GLY A 62 0.91 9.41 -1.55
N VAL A 63 1.83 8.82 -0.79
CA VAL A 63 3.11 8.32 -1.33
C VAL A 63 2.87 7.16 -2.30
N ARG A 64 1.98 6.20 -1.96
CA ARG A 64 1.61 5.09 -2.87
C ARG A 64 1.06 5.61 -4.22
N ALA A 65 0.17 6.61 -4.17
CA ALA A 65 -0.38 7.24 -5.36
C ALA A 65 0.70 7.97 -6.20
N ALA A 66 1.68 8.61 -5.55
CA ALA A 66 2.79 9.25 -6.23
C ALA A 66 3.71 8.23 -6.93
N ILE A 67 3.99 7.09 -6.29
CA ILE A 67 4.72 5.97 -6.89
C ILE A 67 3.99 5.47 -8.15
N GLU A 68 2.69 5.26 -8.08
CA GLU A 68 1.88 4.85 -9.22
C GLU A 68 1.90 5.89 -10.35
N ALA A 69 1.75 7.18 -10.01
CA ALA A 69 1.79 8.28 -10.97
C ALA A 69 3.18 8.49 -11.62
N ALA A 70 4.24 8.01 -10.98
CA ALA A 70 5.60 7.98 -11.53
C ALA A 70 5.86 6.77 -12.45
N GLY A 71 4.86 5.90 -12.64
CA GLY A 71 4.95 4.71 -13.48
C GLY A 71 5.09 3.39 -12.74
N GLY A 72 4.99 3.42 -11.40
CA GLY A 72 5.16 2.26 -10.55
C GLY A 72 6.61 1.79 -10.43
N THR A 73 6.82 0.71 -9.69
CA THR A 73 8.16 0.09 -9.53
C THR A 73 8.69 -0.50 -10.85
N ALA A 74 7.81 -0.71 -11.83
CA ALA A 74 8.14 -1.19 -13.18
C ALA A 74 8.63 -0.07 -14.13
N ALA A 75 8.71 1.18 -13.69
CA ALA A 75 9.15 2.32 -14.52
C ALA A 75 10.59 2.21 -15.05
N GLY A 76 11.39 1.28 -14.56
CA GLY A 76 12.78 1.08 -14.96
C GLY A 76 13.74 2.11 -14.37
N LEU A 77 13.27 2.97 -13.46
CA LEU A 77 14.06 3.97 -12.76
C LEU A 77 14.57 3.41 -11.42
N SER A 78 15.69 3.92 -10.92
CA SER A 78 16.25 3.55 -9.62
C SER A 78 17.06 4.69 -9.01
N GLY A 79 17.39 4.56 -7.72
CA GLY A 79 18.21 5.55 -7.02
C GLY A 79 17.60 6.94 -7.03
N ALA A 80 18.45 7.97 -7.17
CA ALA A 80 18.04 9.38 -7.09
C ALA A 80 17.01 9.77 -8.16
N GLU A 81 17.16 9.28 -9.38
CA GLU A 81 16.23 9.58 -10.48
C GLU A 81 14.80 9.08 -10.17
N TRP A 82 14.71 7.86 -9.60
CA TRP A 82 13.45 7.30 -9.15
C TRP A 82 12.80 8.14 -8.04
N ILE A 83 13.57 8.52 -7.03
CA ILE A 83 13.07 9.32 -5.92
C ILE A 83 12.60 10.71 -6.40
N GLU A 84 13.32 11.36 -7.33
CA GLU A 84 12.88 12.61 -7.95
C GLU A 84 11.60 12.44 -8.74
N ALA A 85 11.48 11.39 -9.55
CA ALA A 85 10.26 11.11 -10.30
C ALA A 85 9.03 10.94 -9.39
N VAL A 86 9.17 10.26 -8.26
CA VAL A 86 8.10 10.12 -7.26
C VAL A 86 7.80 11.44 -6.57
N ARG A 87 8.83 12.22 -6.18
CA ARG A 87 8.66 13.53 -5.53
C ARG A 87 7.91 14.54 -6.40
N ASP A 88 8.13 14.51 -7.69
CA ASP A 88 7.43 15.39 -8.64
C ASP A 88 5.93 15.09 -8.75
N ARG A 89 5.50 13.93 -8.25
CA ARG A 89 4.11 13.47 -8.30
C ARG A 89 3.35 13.63 -6.98
N VAL A 90 4.01 14.01 -5.90
CA VAL A 90 3.32 14.22 -4.62
C VAL A 90 2.52 15.53 -4.60
N ALA A 91 1.43 15.52 -3.83
CA ALA A 91 0.49 16.62 -3.77
C ALA A 91 0.95 17.79 -2.87
N SER A 92 1.90 17.56 -1.97
CA SER A 92 2.32 18.56 -0.98
C SER A 92 3.80 18.43 -0.58
N PRO A 93 4.41 19.51 -0.07
CA PRO A 93 5.79 19.49 0.45
C PRO A 93 5.97 18.50 1.60
N GLU A 94 4.96 18.30 2.45
CA GLU A 94 4.99 17.36 3.57
C GLU A 94 5.15 15.92 3.06
N LEU A 95 4.44 15.57 2.00
CA LEU A 95 4.58 14.27 1.35
C LEU A 95 5.94 14.12 0.66
N ALA A 96 6.47 15.18 0.06
CA ALA A 96 7.83 15.16 -0.49
C ALA A 96 8.88 14.92 0.60
N GLY A 97 8.71 15.53 1.77
CA GLY A 97 9.52 15.26 2.96
C GLY A 97 9.44 13.80 3.40
N LEU A 98 8.24 13.22 3.39
CA LEU A 98 8.03 11.81 3.74
C LEU A 98 8.69 10.86 2.72
N VAL A 99 8.60 11.15 1.42
CA VAL A 99 9.30 10.37 0.38
C VAL A 99 10.81 10.38 0.64
N ASN A 100 11.40 11.55 0.92
CA ASN A 100 12.82 11.65 1.24
C ASN A 100 13.19 10.84 2.49
N GLU A 101 12.40 10.92 3.57
CA GLU A 101 12.62 10.16 4.79
C GLU A 101 12.61 8.65 4.52
N LEU A 102 11.57 8.15 3.85
CA LEU A 102 11.43 6.73 3.56
C LEU A 102 12.51 6.21 2.60
N SER A 103 13.02 7.07 1.72
CA SER A 103 14.06 6.69 0.75
C SER A 103 15.45 6.48 1.36
N VAL A 104 15.69 7.00 2.57
CA VAL A 104 16.99 6.90 3.26
C VAL A 104 16.92 6.16 4.60
N GLU A 105 15.72 5.88 5.08
CA GLU A 105 15.54 5.17 6.33
C GLU A 105 15.97 3.71 6.20
N ALA A 106 16.84 3.27 7.09
CA ALA A 106 17.39 1.92 7.05
C ALA A 106 16.29 0.83 7.06
N ILE A 107 16.42 -0.13 6.17
CA ILE A 107 15.71 -1.41 6.25
C ILE A 107 16.57 -2.32 7.11
N ASN A 108 16.07 -2.69 8.29
CA ASN A 108 16.84 -3.49 9.25
C ASN A 108 16.84 -4.95 8.83
N VAL A 109 17.76 -5.33 7.96
CA VAL A 109 18.03 -6.71 7.55
C VAL A 109 19.46 -7.04 7.96
N VAL A 110 19.64 -8.23 8.54
CA VAL A 110 20.96 -8.68 9.06
C VAL A 110 21.95 -8.92 7.93
N ASP A 111 21.46 -9.24 6.73
CA ASP A 111 22.28 -9.64 5.60
C ASP A 111 21.58 -9.22 4.28
N ASP A 112 22.34 -8.64 3.37
CA ASP A 112 21.84 -8.22 2.06
C ASP A 112 21.25 -9.38 1.24
N GLU A 113 21.72 -10.61 1.44
CA GLU A 113 21.17 -11.80 0.79
C GLU A 113 19.72 -12.08 1.23
N ARG A 114 19.31 -11.61 2.41
CA ARG A 114 17.94 -11.75 2.93
C ARG A 114 17.00 -10.64 2.49
N LEU A 115 17.54 -9.54 1.97
CA LEU A 115 16.73 -8.38 1.59
C LEU A 115 15.57 -8.71 0.62
N PRO A 116 15.76 -9.51 -0.45
CA PRO A 116 14.64 -9.85 -1.33
C PRO A 116 13.52 -10.61 -0.61
N ARG A 117 13.88 -11.53 0.29
CA ARG A 117 12.91 -12.29 1.08
C ARG A 117 12.18 -11.40 2.07
N TYR A 118 12.92 -10.52 2.75
CA TYR A 118 12.32 -9.55 3.67
C TYR A 118 11.28 -8.67 2.96
N ILE A 119 11.63 -8.09 1.81
CA ILE A 119 10.71 -7.26 1.02
C ILE A 119 9.47 -8.08 0.61
N ALA A 120 9.66 -9.31 0.13
CA ALA A 120 8.55 -10.18 -0.25
C ALA A 120 7.62 -10.49 0.94
N ALA A 121 8.20 -10.78 2.12
CA ALA A 121 7.44 -11.06 3.34
C ALA A 121 6.66 -9.83 3.84
N VAL A 122 7.26 -8.63 3.79
CA VAL A 122 6.59 -7.36 4.12
C VAL A 122 5.40 -7.10 3.18
N LEU A 123 5.59 -7.29 1.88
CA LEU A 123 4.53 -7.10 0.89
C LEU A 123 3.39 -8.11 1.07
N ALA A 124 3.72 -9.37 1.32
CA ALA A 124 2.73 -10.41 1.64
C ALA A 124 1.95 -10.05 2.91
N ARG A 125 2.63 -9.56 3.96
CA ARG A 125 1.99 -9.12 5.20
C ARG A 125 1.08 -7.92 4.99
N GLN A 126 1.50 -6.94 4.20
CA GLN A 126 0.67 -5.78 3.87
C GLN A 126 -0.60 -6.21 3.12
N GLN A 127 -0.48 -7.13 2.19
CA GLN A 127 -1.60 -7.67 1.42
C GLN A 127 -2.53 -8.52 2.30
N GLU A 128 -1.97 -9.33 3.22
CA GLU A 128 -2.74 -10.12 4.19
C GLU A 128 -3.64 -9.25 5.06
N VAL A 129 -3.11 -8.15 5.59
CA VAL A 129 -3.86 -7.20 6.41
C VAL A 129 -5.04 -6.60 5.62
N TRP A 130 -4.82 -6.24 4.36
CA TRP A 130 -5.88 -5.70 3.50
C TRP A 130 -6.95 -6.76 3.17
N VAL A 131 -6.54 -7.96 2.77
CA VAL A 131 -7.46 -9.08 2.50
C VAL A 131 -8.27 -9.43 3.75
N GLY A 132 -7.64 -9.39 4.93
CA GLY A 132 -8.33 -9.58 6.21
C GLY A 132 -9.47 -8.60 6.45
N ARG A 133 -9.29 -7.31 6.07
CA ARG A 133 -10.36 -6.31 6.13
C ARG A 133 -11.50 -6.63 5.16
N GLN A 134 -11.17 -7.01 3.92
CA GLN A 134 -12.19 -7.39 2.93
C GLN A 134 -13.01 -8.61 3.38
N ILE A 135 -12.35 -9.61 3.97
CA ILE A 135 -13.04 -10.77 4.56
C ILE A 135 -14.02 -10.31 5.66
N ALA A 136 -13.61 -9.40 6.54
CA ALA A 136 -14.47 -8.90 7.62
C ALA A 136 -15.69 -8.13 7.06
N GLU A 137 -15.50 -7.29 6.05
CA GLU A 137 -16.58 -6.58 5.36
C GLU A 137 -17.55 -7.53 4.67
N MET A 138 -17.03 -8.54 3.98
CA MET A 138 -17.82 -9.55 3.29
C MET A 138 -18.63 -10.40 4.27
N LYS A 139 -18.04 -10.84 5.40
CA LYS A 139 -18.76 -11.52 6.48
C LYS A 139 -19.87 -10.66 7.05
N SER A 140 -19.62 -9.36 7.24
CA SER A 140 -20.64 -8.42 7.70
C SER A 140 -21.78 -8.27 6.69
N LYS A 141 -21.47 -8.27 5.38
CA LYS A 141 -22.49 -8.22 4.31
C LYS A 141 -23.34 -9.50 4.34
N LEU A 142 -22.70 -10.68 4.34
CA LEU A 142 -23.39 -11.97 4.40
C LEU A 142 -24.31 -12.09 5.62
N HIS A 143 -23.85 -11.60 6.78
CA HIS A 143 -24.67 -11.64 8.00
C HIS A 143 -25.97 -10.79 7.91
N ARG A 144 -25.96 -9.74 7.10
CA ARG A 144 -27.14 -8.87 6.87
C ARG A 144 -28.05 -9.34 5.75
N MET A 145 -27.61 -10.29 4.92
CA MET A 145 -28.39 -10.83 3.81
C MET A 145 -29.35 -11.91 4.28
N SER A 146 -30.52 -11.96 3.63
CA SER A 146 -31.46 -13.11 3.76
C SER A 146 -31.03 -14.19 2.78
N SER A 147 -30.70 -15.35 3.29
CA SER A 147 -30.34 -16.53 2.47
C SER A 147 -31.52 -17.08 1.65
N VAL A 148 -32.74 -16.70 1.97
CA VAL A 148 -33.97 -17.16 1.30
C VAL A 148 -34.32 -16.28 0.11
N ASP A 149 -34.27 -14.95 0.29
CA ASP A 149 -34.71 -13.99 -0.72
C ASP A 149 -33.62 -13.62 -1.74
N GLN A 150 -32.33 -13.86 -1.40
CA GLN A 150 -31.16 -13.47 -2.19
C GLN A 150 -30.20 -14.65 -2.40
N SER A 151 -30.76 -15.84 -2.66
CA SER A 151 -30.02 -17.10 -2.68
C SER A 151 -28.79 -17.09 -3.62
N ASP A 152 -28.93 -16.59 -4.84
CA ASP A 152 -27.84 -16.62 -5.83
C ASP A 152 -26.71 -15.64 -5.46
N GLU A 153 -27.05 -14.42 -5.01
CA GLU A 153 -26.08 -13.43 -4.55
C GLU A 153 -25.37 -13.91 -3.27
N TYR A 154 -26.09 -14.54 -2.36
CA TYR A 154 -25.53 -15.10 -1.14
C TYR A 154 -24.51 -16.20 -1.45
N HIS A 155 -24.84 -17.14 -2.36
CA HIS A 155 -23.93 -18.23 -2.74
C HIS A 155 -22.68 -17.71 -3.47
N ALA A 156 -22.83 -16.73 -4.37
CA ALA A 156 -21.71 -16.09 -5.05
C ALA A 156 -20.77 -15.42 -4.05
N LEU A 157 -21.31 -14.61 -3.14
CA LEU A 157 -20.53 -13.90 -2.12
C LEU A 157 -19.84 -14.88 -1.14
N TYR A 158 -20.51 -16.01 -0.82
CA TYR A 158 -19.92 -17.05 0.01
C TYR A 158 -18.76 -17.78 -0.69
N GLY A 159 -18.88 -18.01 -2.00
CA GLY A 159 -17.78 -18.53 -2.82
C GLY A 159 -16.56 -17.60 -2.83
N ASP A 160 -16.80 -16.30 -3.02
CA ASP A 160 -15.74 -15.27 -2.99
C ASP A 160 -15.07 -15.20 -1.62
N LEU A 161 -15.85 -15.34 -0.52
CA LEU A 161 -15.31 -15.38 0.83
C LEU A 161 -14.34 -16.55 1.03
N ILE A 162 -14.70 -17.77 0.56
CA ILE A 162 -13.83 -18.94 0.65
C ILE A 162 -12.53 -18.71 -0.15
N ALA A 163 -12.63 -18.12 -1.33
CA ALA A 163 -11.47 -17.81 -2.16
C ALA A 163 -10.53 -16.82 -1.46
N LEU A 164 -11.06 -15.76 -0.85
CA LEU A 164 -10.29 -14.79 -0.08
C LEU A 164 -9.66 -15.39 1.17
N GLU A 165 -10.36 -16.26 1.89
CA GLU A 165 -9.79 -16.94 3.07
C GLU A 165 -8.64 -17.90 2.68
N THR A 166 -8.78 -18.59 1.56
CA THR A 166 -7.72 -19.45 1.01
C THR A 166 -6.50 -18.62 0.59
N TYR A 167 -6.75 -17.51 -0.09
CA TYR A 167 -5.68 -16.58 -0.50
C TYR A 167 -4.99 -15.96 0.72
N ARG A 168 -5.74 -15.52 1.72
CA ARG A 168 -5.18 -15.01 2.98
C ARG A 168 -4.24 -16.01 3.65
N LYS A 169 -4.62 -17.30 3.65
CA LYS A 169 -3.77 -18.36 4.22
C LYS A 169 -2.42 -18.46 3.49
N SER A 170 -2.42 -18.41 2.15
CA SER A 170 -1.16 -18.42 1.39
C SER A 170 -0.29 -17.19 1.67
N LEU A 171 -0.89 -16.02 1.89
CA LEU A 171 -0.15 -14.80 2.26
C LEU A 171 0.47 -14.92 3.66
N ILE A 172 -0.21 -15.52 4.62
CA ILE A 172 0.33 -15.79 5.96
C ILE A 172 1.53 -16.74 5.87
N GLU A 173 1.45 -17.78 5.05
CA GLU A 173 2.55 -18.71 4.83
C GLU A 173 3.76 -18.01 4.19
N GLN A 174 3.53 -17.14 3.21
CA GLN A 174 4.59 -16.33 2.59
C GLN A 174 5.22 -15.34 3.57
N ALA A 175 4.41 -14.70 4.41
CA ALA A 175 4.88 -13.75 5.41
C ALA A 175 5.62 -14.43 6.58
N SER A 176 5.31 -15.68 6.88
CA SER A 176 5.88 -16.44 8.01
C SER A 176 7.15 -17.22 7.62
N GLY A 177 7.44 -17.35 6.34
CA GLY A 177 8.62 -18.07 5.83
C GLY A 177 9.95 -17.41 6.18
N ASP A 178 9.95 -16.21 6.73
CA ASP A 178 11.07 -15.54 7.40
C ASP A 178 10.58 -14.94 8.73
N ASP A 179 11.21 -15.33 9.83
CA ASP A 179 11.07 -14.58 11.08
C ASP A 179 11.47 -13.11 10.81
N LEU A 180 10.47 -12.24 10.67
CA LEU A 180 10.67 -10.79 10.50
C LEU A 180 11.22 -10.13 11.77
N THR A 181 11.58 -10.94 12.77
CA THR A 181 12.13 -10.55 14.07
C THR A 181 13.42 -11.30 14.33
N ALA A 182 14.49 -10.88 13.69
CA ALA A 182 15.84 -11.25 14.12
C ALA A 182 16.71 -10.00 14.27
#